data_715cf388e93f8cb0c535b3da3fe6e134
#
_entry.id   715cf388e93f8cb0c535b3da3fe6e134
#
_cell.length_a   1.000
_cell.length_b   1.000
_cell.length_c   1.000
_cell.angle_alpha   90.00
_cell.angle_beta   90.00
_cell.angle_gamma   90.00
#
_symmetry.space_group_name_H-M   'P 1'
#
loop_
_entity.id
_entity.type
_entity.pdbx_description
1 polymer ?
#
loop_
_entity_poly.entity_id
_entity_poly.type
_entity_poly.pdbx_seq_one_letter_code
_entity_poly.pdbx_strand_id
1 'polypeptide(L)'
;EKNRKIIAEPTSSIDTAKVPDSAQARAEEVSVQLLVVAYKGARSSKQNIYYDKSGAKEAAAKLADLARRKGVSFSDLIERFSDLPQQPKLPLLSAKNNLSDFLQPALKLKVGQISDPVDSPYGFLIFNRVNVDAVTASHILISYKGALRSETNRDRRDARKLAEKILKELKSGRDFAELARKHSDGPSGPKGGDLGRFERGQM
;
A
#
# COMPACT_ATOMS: atom_id res chain seq x y z
N GLU A 1 6.93 42.68 -25.83
CA GLU A 1 5.73 43.06 -25.07
C GLU A 1 4.68 41.97 -25.12
N LYS A 2 4.51 41.36 -23.96
CA LYS A 2 3.26 41.01 -23.28
C LYS A 2 2.37 39.91 -23.84
N ASN A 3 2.39 38.77 -23.15
CA ASN A 3 1.22 38.34 -22.38
C ASN A 3 1.56 37.08 -21.58
N ARG A 4 1.99 37.26 -20.33
CA ARG A 4 1.90 36.21 -19.30
C ARG A 4 0.44 36.11 -18.86
N LYS A 5 -0.30 35.09 -19.31
CA LYS A 5 -1.55 34.69 -18.69
C LYS A 5 -1.22 33.93 -17.40
N ILE A 6 -1.56 34.53 -16.30
CA ILE A 6 -1.59 33.97 -14.96
C ILE A 6 -2.59 32.82 -14.98
N ILE A 7 -2.13 31.59 -14.80
CA ILE A 7 -2.97 30.43 -14.54
C ILE A 7 -3.36 30.52 -13.07
N ALA A 8 -4.60 30.84 -12.81
CA ALA A 8 -5.19 30.81 -11.48
C ALA A 8 -5.19 29.36 -10.96
N GLU A 9 -4.64 29.16 -9.78
CA GLU A 9 -4.73 27.89 -9.06
C GLU A 9 -6.20 27.56 -8.76
N PRO A 10 -6.65 26.32 -8.93
CA PRO A 10 -7.99 25.92 -8.52
C PRO A 10 -8.00 25.73 -7.00
N THR A 11 -8.37 26.75 -6.26
CA THR A 11 -8.88 26.63 -4.90
C THR A 11 -10.26 25.97 -4.97
N SER A 12 -10.29 24.66 -4.96
CA SER A 12 -11.49 23.89 -4.70
C SER A 12 -11.19 22.99 -3.50
N SER A 13 -11.63 23.44 -2.34
CA SER A 13 -11.82 22.59 -1.17
C SER A 13 -12.77 21.48 -1.56
N ILE A 14 -12.22 20.29 -1.79
CA ILE A 14 -13.01 19.07 -1.93
C ILE A 14 -13.59 18.78 -0.56
N ASP A 15 -14.91 18.93 -0.46
CA ASP A 15 -15.70 18.58 0.71
C ASP A 15 -15.55 17.06 0.94
N THR A 16 -14.82 16.67 1.99
CA THR A 16 -14.54 15.28 2.37
C THR A 16 -15.69 14.64 3.15
N ALA A 17 -16.87 15.23 3.11
CA ALA A 17 -18.06 14.73 3.80
C ALA A 17 -18.71 13.58 3.02
N LYS A 18 -18.55 12.38 3.56
CA LYS A 18 -19.11 11.06 3.22
C LYS A 18 -18.20 10.12 2.45
N VAL A 19 -17.10 9.73 3.08
CA VAL A 19 -16.50 8.42 2.83
C VAL A 19 -17.08 7.47 3.89
N PRO A 20 -17.91 6.52 3.53
CA PRO A 20 -18.47 5.60 4.52
C PRO A 20 -17.38 4.68 5.04
N ASP A 21 -17.27 4.55 6.35
CA ASP A 21 -16.71 3.44 7.15
C ASP A 21 -15.29 2.93 6.88
N SER A 22 -14.52 3.61 6.03
CA SER A 22 -13.12 3.25 5.77
C SER A 22 -12.17 3.71 6.87
N ALA A 23 -12.58 4.61 7.75
CA ALA A 23 -11.73 5.13 8.82
C ALA A 23 -11.53 4.11 9.96
N GLN A 24 -12.56 3.34 10.32
CA GLN A 24 -12.45 2.28 11.33
C GLN A 24 -11.69 1.06 10.80
N ALA A 25 -11.86 0.72 9.51
CA ALA A 25 -11.03 -0.30 8.86
C ALA A 25 -9.55 0.13 8.76
N ARG A 26 -9.28 1.43 8.62
CA ARG A 26 -7.91 2.00 8.60
C ARG A 26 -7.17 1.87 9.93
N ALA A 27 -7.87 1.84 11.06
CA ALA A 27 -7.26 1.68 12.38
C ALA A 27 -6.70 0.27 12.63
N GLU A 28 -7.08 -0.72 11.82
CA GLU A 28 -6.73 -2.12 12.00
C GLU A 28 -5.60 -2.61 11.08
N GLU A 29 -5.16 -1.80 10.13
CA GLU A 29 -4.11 -2.17 9.19
C GLU A 29 -2.79 -1.51 9.53
N VAL A 30 -1.72 -2.31 9.45
CA VAL A 30 -0.37 -1.92 9.85
C VAL A 30 0.60 -2.17 8.70
N SER A 31 1.37 -1.15 8.35
CA SER A 31 2.51 -1.28 7.45
C SER A 31 3.80 -1.32 8.25
N VAL A 32 4.66 -2.29 7.95
CA VAL A 32 5.96 -2.43 8.61
C VAL A 32 7.08 -2.68 7.61
N GLN A 33 8.25 -2.19 7.95
CA GLN A 33 9.51 -2.65 7.37
C GLN A 33 10.02 -3.81 8.22
N LEU A 34 10.68 -4.78 7.60
CA LEU A 34 11.18 -5.98 8.26
C LEU A 34 12.67 -6.14 8.05
N LEU A 35 13.42 -6.33 9.14
CA LEU A 35 14.80 -6.79 9.14
C LEU A 35 14.84 -8.19 9.74
N VAL A 36 15.57 -9.11 9.09
CA VAL A 36 15.69 -10.51 9.52
C VAL A 36 17.13 -10.85 9.79
N VAL A 37 17.40 -11.42 10.95
CA VAL A 37 18.69 -12.02 11.33
C VAL A 37 18.49 -13.52 11.42
N ALA A 38 18.95 -14.23 10.41
CA ALA A 38 18.78 -15.67 10.31
C ALA A 38 19.85 -16.41 11.14
N TYR A 39 19.56 -17.67 11.49
CA TYR A 39 20.50 -18.58 12.13
C TYR A 39 20.56 -19.91 11.38
N LYS A 40 21.59 -20.70 11.63
CA LYS A 40 21.74 -22.05 11.03
C LYS A 40 20.55 -22.92 11.40
N GLY A 41 19.85 -23.43 10.37
CA GLY A 41 18.62 -24.23 10.52
C GLY A 41 17.31 -23.42 10.41
N ALA A 42 17.35 -22.08 10.33
CA ALA A 42 16.18 -21.28 10.02
C ALA A 42 15.76 -21.46 8.55
N ARG A 43 14.48 -21.22 8.24
CA ARG A 43 13.95 -21.21 6.88
C ARG A 43 14.45 -19.97 6.12
N SER A 44 15.75 -19.89 5.87
CA SER A 44 16.37 -18.78 5.16
C SER A 44 16.75 -19.19 3.76
N SER A 45 16.68 -18.25 2.83
CA SER A 45 17.11 -18.43 1.43
C SER A 45 18.60 -18.21 1.19
N LYS A 46 19.35 -17.68 2.17
CA LYS A 46 20.79 -17.45 2.03
C LYS A 46 21.59 -18.72 2.37
N GLN A 47 22.55 -19.05 1.54
CA GLN A 47 23.40 -20.23 1.74
C GLN A 47 24.46 -20.05 2.85
N ASN A 48 24.88 -18.82 3.16
CA ASN A 48 25.95 -18.52 4.11
C ASN A 48 25.42 -17.81 5.35
N ILE A 49 24.87 -18.58 6.29
CA ILE A 49 24.44 -18.07 7.58
C ILE A 49 25.52 -18.33 8.63
N TYR A 50 26.00 -17.26 9.28
CA TYR A 50 27.12 -17.34 10.22
C TYR A 50 26.68 -17.69 11.63
N TYR A 51 25.51 -17.23 12.05
CA TYR A 51 25.06 -17.34 13.43
C TYR A 51 24.43 -18.70 13.75
N ASP A 52 24.69 -19.20 14.95
CA ASP A 52 23.76 -20.09 15.63
C ASP A 52 22.56 -19.27 16.18
N LYS A 53 21.61 -19.95 16.80
CA LYS A 53 20.39 -19.27 17.29
C LYS A 53 20.68 -18.23 18.37
N SER A 54 21.64 -18.47 19.25
CA SER A 54 22.03 -17.54 20.32
C SER A 54 22.72 -16.30 19.76
N GLY A 55 23.70 -16.50 18.87
CA GLY A 55 24.40 -15.39 18.21
C GLY A 55 23.47 -14.52 17.36
N ALA A 56 22.51 -15.12 16.65
CA ALA A 56 21.51 -14.37 15.88
C ALA A 56 20.61 -13.52 16.82
N LYS A 57 20.22 -14.05 17.97
CA LYS A 57 19.43 -13.30 18.97
C LYS A 57 20.18 -12.07 19.45
N GLU A 58 21.46 -12.23 19.80
CA GLU A 58 22.30 -11.12 20.26
C GLU A 58 22.52 -10.09 19.14
N ALA A 59 22.79 -10.53 17.92
CA ALA A 59 22.95 -9.66 16.77
C ALA A 59 21.65 -8.87 16.48
N ALA A 60 20.50 -9.54 16.52
CA ALA A 60 19.20 -8.91 16.35
C ALA A 60 18.93 -7.87 17.46
N ALA A 61 19.25 -8.16 18.71
CA ALA A 61 19.11 -7.20 19.81
C ALA A 61 19.96 -5.95 19.58
N LYS A 62 21.23 -6.13 19.21
CA LYS A 62 22.14 -5.00 18.88
C LYS A 62 21.61 -4.16 17.71
N LEU A 63 21.06 -4.81 16.67
CA LEU A 63 20.48 -4.11 15.53
C LEU A 63 19.18 -3.36 15.89
N ALA A 64 18.33 -3.94 16.74
CA ALA A 64 17.13 -3.26 17.23
C ALA A 64 17.50 -2.01 18.05
N ASP A 65 18.52 -2.11 18.94
CA ASP A 65 19.00 -0.97 19.71
C ASP A 65 19.66 0.10 18.83
N LEU A 66 20.40 -0.30 17.80
CA LEU A 66 20.95 0.62 16.80
C LEU A 66 19.85 1.33 16.03
N ALA A 67 18.80 0.60 15.62
CA ALA A 67 17.66 1.15 14.88
C ALA A 67 16.87 2.20 15.67
N ARG A 68 16.87 2.10 17.02
CA ARG A 68 16.20 3.06 17.91
C ARG A 68 16.96 4.36 18.09
N ARG A 69 18.24 4.43 17.67
CA ARG A 69 19.05 5.64 17.80
C ARG A 69 18.62 6.71 16.82
N LYS A 70 18.59 7.96 17.25
CA LYS A 70 18.26 9.11 16.41
C LYS A 70 19.21 9.21 15.21
N GLY A 71 18.65 9.39 14.02
CA GLY A 71 19.42 9.55 12.77
C GLY A 71 19.82 8.25 12.08
N VAL A 72 19.49 7.08 12.64
CA VAL A 72 19.73 5.79 11.98
C VAL A 72 18.56 5.47 11.06
N SER A 73 18.85 5.17 9.80
CA SER A 73 17.87 4.73 8.81
C SER A 73 17.63 3.22 8.93
N PHE A 74 16.38 2.84 9.19
CA PHE A 74 16.01 1.41 9.24
C PHE A 74 16.15 0.73 7.88
N SER A 75 15.90 1.46 6.79
CA SER A 75 16.09 0.95 5.42
C SER A 75 17.55 0.60 5.14
N ASP A 76 18.49 1.44 5.59
CA ASP A 76 19.92 1.17 5.43
C ASP A 76 20.36 -0.06 6.25
N LEU A 77 19.76 -0.26 7.42
CA LEU A 77 20.01 -1.46 8.22
C LEU A 77 19.48 -2.72 7.53
N ILE A 78 18.30 -2.66 6.90
CA ILE A 78 17.76 -3.78 6.11
C ILE A 78 18.72 -4.12 4.97
N GLU A 79 19.15 -3.12 4.21
CA GLU A 79 20.02 -3.32 3.06
C GLU A 79 21.35 -3.97 3.44
N ARG A 80 21.92 -3.57 4.57
CA ARG A 80 23.24 -4.00 5.02
C ARG A 80 23.23 -5.31 5.79
N PHE A 81 22.19 -5.57 6.57
CA PHE A 81 22.20 -6.61 7.61
C PHE A 81 21.07 -7.62 7.51
N SER A 82 20.06 -7.40 6.68
CA SER A 82 18.96 -8.37 6.57
C SER A 82 19.37 -9.62 5.79
N ASP A 83 19.08 -10.77 6.36
CA ASP A 83 19.35 -12.06 5.74
C ASP A 83 18.26 -12.52 4.76
N LEU A 84 17.12 -11.86 4.69
CA LEU A 84 16.18 -12.08 3.60
C LEU A 84 16.55 -11.20 2.39
N PRO A 85 16.41 -11.73 1.16
CA PRO A 85 16.50 -10.90 -0.03
C PRO A 85 15.46 -9.77 0.09
N GLN A 86 15.85 -8.57 -0.32
CA GLN A 86 14.98 -7.39 -0.24
C GLN A 86 13.61 -7.70 -0.83
N GLN A 87 12.64 -7.84 0.04
CA GLN A 87 11.24 -7.83 -0.36
C GLN A 87 10.80 -6.36 -0.37
N PRO A 88 10.20 -5.87 -1.46
CA PRO A 88 9.47 -4.64 -1.37
C PRO A 88 8.42 -4.81 -0.27
N LYS A 89 8.28 -3.88 0.63
CA LYS A 89 7.34 -3.78 1.76
C LYS A 89 6.46 -5.03 1.99
N LEU A 90 6.43 -5.54 3.20
CA LEU A 90 5.46 -6.57 3.57
C LEU A 90 4.04 -6.09 3.21
N PRO A 91 3.14 -7.00 2.78
CA PRO A 91 1.74 -6.66 2.61
C PRO A 91 1.19 -6.07 3.91
N LEU A 92 0.16 -5.24 3.80
CA LEU A 92 -0.52 -4.69 4.97
C LEU A 92 -0.94 -5.81 5.93
N LEU A 93 -0.48 -5.70 7.16
CA LEU A 93 -0.87 -6.62 8.23
C LEU A 93 -2.19 -6.15 8.82
N SER A 94 -3.13 -7.06 9.02
CA SER A 94 -4.41 -6.77 9.67
C SER A 94 -4.74 -7.85 10.68
N ALA A 95 -5.27 -7.46 11.82
CA ALA A 95 -5.76 -8.39 12.83
C ALA A 95 -6.92 -9.27 12.32
N LYS A 96 -7.60 -8.85 11.26
CA LYS A 96 -8.67 -9.63 10.60
C LYS A 96 -8.12 -10.80 9.79
N ASN A 97 -6.85 -10.73 9.40
CA ASN A 97 -6.19 -11.79 8.67
C ASN A 97 -5.63 -12.81 9.68
N ASN A 98 -5.65 -14.09 9.30
CA ASN A 98 -5.04 -15.14 10.12
C ASN A 98 -3.51 -15.03 10.05
N LEU A 99 -2.94 -14.11 10.83
CA LEU A 99 -1.51 -13.85 10.88
C LEU A 99 -0.80 -14.89 11.75
N SER A 100 0.37 -15.32 11.30
CA SER A 100 1.27 -16.14 12.12
C SER A 100 1.64 -15.42 13.43
N ASP A 101 1.82 -16.17 14.52
CA ASP A 101 2.07 -15.64 15.85
C ASP A 101 3.26 -14.68 15.92
N PHE A 102 4.31 -14.95 15.14
CA PHE A 102 5.49 -14.08 15.06
C PHE A 102 5.24 -12.73 14.36
N LEU A 103 4.09 -12.54 13.69
CA LEU A 103 3.69 -11.25 13.10
C LEU A 103 2.79 -10.42 14.03
N GLN A 104 2.18 -11.04 15.04
CA GLN A 104 1.28 -10.37 15.99
C GLN A 104 1.93 -9.17 16.71
N PRO A 105 3.21 -9.24 17.14
CA PRO A 105 3.87 -8.09 17.78
C PRO A 105 3.90 -6.83 16.91
N ALA A 106 3.96 -6.99 15.58
CA ALA A 106 3.97 -5.86 14.65
C ALA A 106 2.70 -5.01 14.71
N LEU A 107 1.53 -5.64 14.98
CA LEU A 107 0.24 -4.94 15.11
C LEU A 107 0.19 -3.99 16.31
N LYS A 108 0.95 -4.27 17.36
CA LYS A 108 0.95 -3.51 18.62
C LYS A 108 1.88 -2.28 18.59
N LEU A 109 2.73 -2.17 17.58
CA LEU A 109 3.68 -1.06 17.47
C LEU A 109 2.95 0.25 17.17
N LYS A 110 3.51 1.37 17.63
CA LYS A 110 3.13 2.71 17.16
C LYS A 110 3.96 3.08 15.93
N VAL A 111 3.46 3.98 15.09
CA VAL A 111 4.22 4.50 13.94
C VAL A 111 5.57 5.03 14.38
N GLY A 112 6.64 4.60 13.71
CA GLY A 112 8.03 4.92 14.03
C GLY A 112 8.63 4.06 15.14
N GLN A 113 7.85 3.17 15.77
CA GLN A 113 8.35 2.28 16.82
C GLN A 113 9.05 1.06 16.22
N ILE A 114 10.20 0.71 16.81
CA ILE A 114 10.98 -0.49 16.50
C ILE A 114 10.64 -1.57 17.53
N SER A 115 10.35 -2.80 17.06
CA SER A 115 10.11 -3.94 17.94
C SER A 115 11.38 -4.42 18.65
N ASP A 116 11.21 -5.23 19.69
CA ASP A 116 12.24 -6.18 20.12
C ASP A 116 12.36 -7.29 19.07
N PRO A 117 13.48 -8.05 19.04
CA PRO A 117 13.63 -9.21 18.19
C PRO A 117 12.58 -10.28 18.48
N VAL A 118 11.84 -10.71 17.47
CA VAL A 118 10.79 -11.73 17.53
C VAL A 118 11.32 -13.03 16.93
N ASP A 119 11.30 -14.13 17.68
CA ASP A 119 11.70 -15.44 17.18
C ASP A 119 10.69 -15.96 16.15
N SER A 120 11.19 -16.47 15.03
CA SER A 120 10.38 -17.01 13.95
C SER A 120 11.08 -18.18 13.25
N PRO A 121 10.36 -18.96 12.42
CA PRO A 121 10.98 -19.99 11.58
C PRO A 121 12.05 -19.47 10.61
N TYR A 122 12.07 -18.17 10.32
CA TYR A 122 12.99 -17.53 9.38
C TYR A 122 14.21 -16.88 10.04
N GLY A 123 14.25 -16.83 11.37
CA GLY A 123 15.23 -16.10 12.16
C GLY A 123 14.57 -15.13 13.12
N PHE A 124 15.37 -14.21 13.68
CA PHE A 124 14.85 -13.13 14.51
C PHE A 124 14.40 -11.96 13.64
N LEU A 125 13.13 -11.56 13.80
CA LEU A 125 12.48 -10.49 13.08
C LEU A 125 12.53 -9.21 13.90
N ILE A 126 12.87 -8.09 13.27
CA ILE A 126 12.77 -6.75 13.84
C ILE A 126 11.83 -5.95 12.93
N PHE A 127 10.78 -5.38 13.53
CA PHE A 127 9.79 -4.59 12.81
C PHE A 127 9.99 -3.10 13.08
N ASN A 128 9.87 -2.29 12.04
CA ASN A 128 9.66 -0.85 12.14
C ASN A 128 8.27 -0.52 11.60
N ARG A 129 7.37 -0.03 12.47
CA ARG A 129 6.06 0.40 11.98
C ARG A 129 6.17 1.73 11.24
N VAL A 130 5.72 1.74 10.00
CA VAL A 130 5.68 2.93 9.15
C VAL A 130 4.24 3.38 8.92
N ASN A 131 4.06 4.61 8.44
CA ASN A 131 2.75 5.07 8.01
C ASN A 131 2.21 4.18 6.88
N VAL A 132 0.92 3.93 6.92
CA VAL A 132 0.23 3.30 5.81
C VAL A 132 0.06 4.35 4.71
N ASP A 133 0.97 4.34 3.75
CA ASP A 133 0.93 5.24 2.58
C ASP A 133 0.18 4.54 1.44
N ALA A 134 -1.14 4.49 1.59
CA ALA A 134 -2.01 3.83 0.62
C ALA A 134 -3.20 4.72 0.26
N VAL A 135 -3.61 4.65 -0.99
CA VAL A 135 -4.79 5.33 -1.54
C VAL A 135 -5.81 4.31 -2.01
N THR A 136 -7.08 4.62 -1.85
CA THR A 136 -8.16 3.89 -2.50
C THR A 136 -8.52 4.63 -3.78
N ALA A 137 -8.62 3.92 -4.89
CA ALA A 137 -8.99 4.50 -6.16
C ALA A 137 -10.21 3.80 -6.75
N SER A 138 -11.01 4.56 -7.48
CA SER A 138 -12.10 4.03 -8.27
C SER A 138 -12.05 4.62 -9.67
N HIS A 139 -12.49 3.85 -10.67
CA HIS A 139 -12.57 4.33 -12.04
C HIS A 139 -13.88 3.98 -12.74
N ILE A 140 -14.21 4.73 -13.76
CA ILE A 140 -15.25 4.40 -14.75
C ILE A 140 -14.55 4.26 -16.09
N LEU A 141 -14.48 3.06 -16.63
CA LEU A 141 -13.87 2.78 -17.91
C LEU A 141 -14.92 2.89 -19.01
N ILE A 142 -14.73 3.77 -19.99
CA ILE A 142 -15.57 3.86 -21.18
C ILE A 142 -14.75 3.42 -22.38
N SER A 143 -15.00 2.21 -22.83
CA SER A 143 -14.30 1.60 -23.94
C SER A 143 -14.84 2.06 -25.30
N TYR A 144 -14.03 1.91 -26.35
CA TYR A 144 -14.42 2.13 -27.74
C TYR A 144 -13.95 0.97 -28.62
N LYS A 145 -14.54 0.83 -29.80
CA LYS A 145 -14.21 -0.22 -30.76
C LYS A 145 -12.72 -0.18 -31.13
N GLY A 146 -12.04 -1.30 -30.97
CA GLY A 146 -10.61 -1.45 -31.23
C GLY A 146 -9.70 -1.09 -30.06
N ALA A 147 -10.24 -0.68 -28.91
CA ALA A 147 -9.44 -0.58 -27.67
C ALA A 147 -9.11 -1.99 -27.13
N LEU A 148 -8.00 -2.10 -26.40
CA LEU A 148 -7.56 -3.35 -25.82
C LEU A 148 -8.66 -3.97 -24.94
N ARG A 149 -9.02 -5.23 -25.16
CA ARG A 149 -10.08 -5.97 -24.44
C ARG A 149 -11.46 -5.31 -24.50
N SER A 150 -11.74 -4.54 -25.56
CA SER A 150 -13.03 -3.90 -25.74
C SER A 150 -13.97 -4.79 -26.57
N GLU A 151 -15.14 -5.07 -26.03
CA GLU A 151 -16.23 -5.79 -26.72
C GLU A 151 -17.31 -4.83 -27.26
N THR A 152 -17.18 -3.52 -27.02
CA THR A 152 -18.15 -2.53 -27.45
C THR A 152 -18.00 -2.16 -28.94
N ASN A 153 -19.13 -1.85 -29.58
CA ASN A 153 -19.15 -1.29 -30.94
C ASN A 153 -19.16 0.25 -30.94
N ARG A 154 -19.09 0.90 -29.78
CA ARG A 154 -19.07 2.36 -29.62
C ARG A 154 -17.84 2.94 -30.31
N ASP A 155 -17.97 3.96 -31.09
CA ASP A 155 -16.83 4.66 -31.68
C ASP A 155 -16.10 5.52 -30.62
N ARG A 156 -14.90 5.96 -30.94
CA ARG A 156 -14.06 6.75 -30.02
C ARG A 156 -14.68 8.10 -29.68
N ARG A 157 -15.40 8.73 -30.63
CA ARG A 157 -16.06 10.02 -30.41
C ARG A 157 -17.23 9.87 -29.45
N ASP A 158 -18.03 8.81 -29.62
CA ASP A 158 -19.18 8.55 -28.75
C ASP A 158 -18.75 8.08 -27.35
N ALA A 159 -17.64 7.32 -27.24
CA ALA A 159 -17.03 6.99 -25.93
C ALA A 159 -16.62 8.27 -25.19
N ARG A 160 -15.98 9.20 -25.88
CA ARG A 160 -15.60 10.49 -25.31
C ARG A 160 -16.80 11.32 -24.85
N LYS A 161 -17.83 11.45 -25.67
CA LYS A 161 -19.05 12.16 -25.30
C LYS A 161 -19.71 11.56 -24.07
N LEU A 162 -19.75 10.21 -23.98
CA LEU A 162 -20.31 9.53 -22.82
C LEU A 162 -19.47 9.81 -21.57
N ALA A 163 -18.15 9.75 -21.66
CA ALA A 163 -17.25 10.07 -20.54
C ALA A 163 -17.42 11.53 -20.07
N GLU A 164 -17.54 12.49 -21.01
CA GLU A 164 -17.78 13.89 -20.70
C GLU A 164 -19.15 14.11 -20.03
N LYS A 165 -20.19 13.39 -20.48
CA LYS A 165 -21.52 13.40 -19.85
C LYS A 165 -21.46 12.90 -18.41
N ILE A 166 -20.81 11.74 -18.20
CA ILE A 166 -20.64 11.16 -16.84
C ILE A 166 -19.88 12.12 -15.94
N LEU A 167 -18.79 12.72 -16.44
CA LEU A 167 -18.03 13.72 -15.68
C LEU A 167 -18.89 14.91 -15.26
N LYS A 168 -19.80 15.39 -16.14
CA LYS A 168 -20.73 16.46 -15.82
C LYS A 168 -21.73 16.04 -14.72
N GLU A 169 -22.24 14.81 -14.79
CA GLU A 169 -23.13 14.26 -13.76
C GLU A 169 -22.43 14.12 -12.41
N LEU A 170 -21.17 13.65 -12.41
CA LEU A 170 -20.33 13.58 -11.20
C LEU A 170 -20.10 14.96 -10.57
N LYS A 171 -19.78 15.96 -11.41
CA LYS A 171 -19.62 17.36 -10.94
C LYS A 171 -20.89 17.96 -10.39
N SER A 172 -22.07 17.46 -10.77
CA SER A 172 -23.36 17.87 -10.22
C SER A 172 -23.76 17.08 -8.96
N GLY A 173 -22.86 16.25 -8.41
CA GLY A 173 -23.07 15.53 -7.15
C GLY A 173 -23.71 14.13 -7.28
N ARG A 174 -23.80 13.57 -8.49
CA ARG A 174 -24.25 12.19 -8.68
C ARG A 174 -23.27 11.21 -8.05
N ASP A 175 -23.78 10.11 -7.52
CA ASP A 175 -22.98 9.06 -6.90
C ASP A 175 -22.08 8.36 -7.94
N PHE A 176 -20.79 8.29 -7.58
CA PHE A 176 -19.76 7.70 -8.46
C PHE A 176 -19.97 6.21 -8.67
N ALA A 177 -20.28 5.47 -7.61
CA ALA A 177 -20.42 4.03 -7.68
C ALA A 177 -21.68 3.64 -8.49
N GLU A 178 -22.75 4.42 -8.41
CA GLU A 178 -23.95 4.25 -9.22
C GLU A 178 -23.64 4.44 -10.70
N LEU A 179 -22.94 5.54 -11.04
CA LEU A 179 -22.56 5.80 -12.44
C LEU A 179 -21.56 4.76 -12.96
N ALA A 180 -20.65 4.28 -12.12
CA ALA A 180 -19.72 3.21 -12.48
C ALA A 180 -20.45 1.90 -12.78
N ARG A 181 -21.40 1.49 -11.92
CA ARG A 181 -22.22 0.28 -12.18
C ARG A 181 -23.02 0.37 -13.46
N LYS A 182 -23.50 1.56 -13.78
CA LYS A 182 -24.36 1.79 -14.94
C LYS A 182 -23.59 1.89 -16.25
N HIS A 183 -22.41 2.47 -16.24
CA HIS A 183 -21.74 2.93 -17.46
C HIS A 183 -20.33 2.36 -17.66
N SER A 184 -19.70 1.79 -16.64
CA SER A 184 -18.35 1.29 -16.78
C SER A 184 -18.31 -0.01 -17.57
N ASP A 185 -17.52 -0.04 -18.62
CA ASP A 185 -17.23 -1.24 -19.42
C ASP A 185 -16.13 -2.10 -18.78
N GLY A 186 -15.54 -1.64 -17.67
CA GLY A 186 -14.47 -2.34 -16.97
C GLY A 186 -14.95 -3.38 -15.96
N PRO A 187 -14.11 -4.36 -15.58
CA PRO A 187 -14.47 -5.43 -14.66
C PRO A 187 -14.79 -4.95 -13.23
N SER A 188 -14.35 -3.75 -12.85
CA SER A 188 -14.70 -3.13 -11.58
C SER A 188 -16.05 -2.42 -11.59
N GLY A 189 -16.69 -2.24 -12.75
CA GLY A 189 -17.98 -1.57 -12.89
C GLY A 189 -19.05 -2.09 -11.92
N PRO A 190 -19.32 -3.42 -11.85
CA PRO A 190 -20.30 -3.99 -10.92
C PRO A 190 -20.02 -3.70 -9.45
N LYS A 191 -18.75 -3.47 -9.10
CA LYS A 191 -18.29 -3.09 -7.74
C LYS A 191 -18.26 -1.57 -7.54
N GLY A 192 -18.96 -0.78 -8.37
CA GLY A 192 -18.95 0.68 -8.28
C GLY A 192 -17.65 1.34 -8.75
N GLY A 193 -16.91 0.64 -9.62
CA GLY A 193 -15.63 1.12 -10.13
C GLY A 193 -14.44 0.92 -9.19
N ASP A 194 -14.64 0.32 -8.02
CA ASP A 194 -13.62 0.14 -6.99
C ASP A 194 -12.46 -0.72 -7.51
N LEU A 195 -11.27 -0.15 -7.47
CA LEU A 195 -10.00 -0.81 -7.80
C LEU A 195 -9.27 -1.31 -6.55
N GLY A 196 -9.87 -1.09 -5.38
CA GLY A 196 -9.26 -1.41 -4.11
C GLY A 196 -8.21 -0.38 -3.68
N ARG A 197 -7.34 -0.84 -2.81
CA ARG A 197 -6.32 -0.05 -2.16
C ARG A 197 -4.96 -0.31 -2.79
N PHE A 198 -4.22 0.76 -3.04
CA PHE A 198 -2.88 0.73 -3.60
C PHE A 198 -1.90 1.43 -2.66
N GLU A 199 -0.73 0.85 -2.46
CA GLU A 199 0.38 1.54 -1.86
C GLU A 199 1.07 2.45 -2.89
N ARG A 200 1.75 3.49 -2.41
CA ARG A 200 2.50 4.40 -3.28
C ARG A 200 3.51 3.61 -4.14
N GLY A 201 3.40 3.77 -5.47
CA GLY A 201 4.27 3.10 -6.45
C GLY A 201 3.76 1.75 -6.96
N GLN A 202 2.55 1.32 -6.59
CA GLN A 202 1.90 0.12 -7.14
C GLN A 202 1.01 0.39 -8.37
N MET A 203 0.83 1.64 -8.74
CA MET A 203 0.14 2.05 -9.98
C MET A 203 1.08 2.71 -10.95
#